data_e961e5ba0e960e3599501bd62d365a5b
#
_entry.id   e961e5ba0e960e3599501bd62d365a5b
#
_cell.length_a   1.000
_cell.length_b   1.000
_cell.length_c   1.000
_cell.angle_alpha   90.00
_cell.angle_beta   90.00
_cell.angle_gamma   90.00
#
_symmetry.space_group_name_H-M   'P 1'
#
loop_
_entity.id
_entity.type
_entity.pdbx_description
1 polymer ?
#
loop_
_entity_poly.entity_id
_entity_poly.type
_entity_poly.pdbx_seq_one_letter_code
_entity_poly.pdbx_strand_id
1 'polypeptide(L)'
;MNDFLPGRLIVRANIAGTAMFTLSSGFAAIVFDGWVKVQGVVVALGLFTAGVIAFLWGYWAAVQRSRRDELAVAEIYFLLGPAIPQRVKRMMNSCLVVQTLVALATALSRPSTPAEAGATGGSTAGSTLAFGVLVPVLGLGLNGLWAALHGRFPPRRISVG
;
A
#
# COMPACT_ATOMS: atom_id res chain seq x y z
N MET A 1 30.64 4.82 5.73
CA MET A 1 30.20 5.00 4.34
C MET A 1 28.67 4.99 4.35
N ASN A 2 28.09 6.19 4.52
CA ASN A 2 26.63 6.32 4.70
C ASN A 2 25.97 6.28 3.32
N ASP A 3 25.54 5.10 2.90
CA ASP A 3 24.72 4.93 1.68
C ASP A 3 23.38 5.64 1.89
N PHE A 4 23.34 6.90 1.51
CA PHE A 4 22.09 7.66 1.41
C PHE A 4 21.27 7.09 0.24
N LEU A 5 20.47 6.07 0.52
CA LEU A 5 19.45 5.66 -0.43
C LEU A 5 18.47 6.84 -0.60
N PRO A 6 18.29 7.37 -1.81
CA PRO A 6 17.30 8.42 -2.04
C PRO A 6 15.93 7.92 -1.60
N GLY A 7 15.15 8.77 -0.94
CA GLY A 7 13.80 8.39 -0.49
C GLY A 7 13.72 7.40 0.67
N ARG A 8 14.75 7.31 1.53
CA ARG A 8 14.75 6.42 2.73
C ARG A 8 13.51 6.59 3.61
N LEU A 9 12.96 7.80 3.68
CA LEU A 9 11.76 8.05 4.48
C LEU A 9 10.56 7.27 3.93
N ILE A 10 10.36 7.28 2.62
CA ILE A 10 9.25 6.57 1.97
C ILE A 10 9.40 5.05 2.16
N VAL A 11 10.61 4.51 2.00
CA VAL A 11 10.90 3.10 2.23
C VAL A 11 10.62 2.70 3.69
N ARG A 12 11.07 3.53 4.65
CA ARG A 12 10.81 3.30 6.08
C ARG A 12 9.32 3.39 6.41
N ALA A 13 8.61 4.36 5.83
CA ALA A 13 7.17 4.50 6.01
C ALA A 13 6.41 3.25 5.49
N ASN A 14 6.84 2.69 4.34
CA ASN A 14 6.26 1.45 3.81
C ASN A 14 6.51 0.25 4.74
N ILE A 15 7.73 0.08 5.23
CA ILE A 15 8.07 -0.99 6.18
C ILE A 15 7.28 -0.82 7.49
N ALA A 16 7.25 0.38 8.06
CA ALA A 16 6.53 0.66 9.30
C ALA A 16 5.01 0.44 9.14
N GLY A 17 4.41 0.92 8.05
CA GLY A 17 3.00 0.68 7.75
C GLY A 17 2.69 -0.80 7.56
N THR A 18 3.56 -1.55 6.88
CA THR A 18 3.41 -3.01 6.72
C THR A 18 3.49 -3.73 8.06
N ALA A 19 4.47 -3.38 8.92
CA ALA A 19 4.61 -3.97 10.25
C ALA A 19 3.39 -3.65 11.13
N MET A 20 2.94 -2.40 11.16
CA MET A 20 1.77 -1.97 11.92
C MET A 20 0.51 -2.71 11.46
N PHE A 21 0.30 -2.85 10.16
CA PHE A 21 -0.83 -3.60 9.60
C PHE A 21 -0.76 -5.08 9.98
N THR A 22 0.39 -5.73 9.77
CA THR A 22 0.56 -7.15 10.05
C THR A 22 0.31 -7.47 11.53
N LEU A 23 0.84 -6.64 12.44
CA LEU A 23 0.65 -6.83 13.88
C LEU A 23 -0.81 -6.58 14.29
N SER A 24 -1.43 -5.49 13.83
CA SER A 24 -2.81 -5.16 14.18
C SER A 24 -3.81 -6.17 13.61
N SER A 25 -3.64 -6.58 12.36
CA SER A 25 -4.50 -7.57 11.70
C SER A 25 -4.33 -8.97 12.30
N GLY A 26 -3.09 -9.37 12.59
CA GLY A 26 -2.80 -10.64 13.25
C GLY A 26 -3.41 -10.69 14.65
N PHE A 27 -3.26 -9.62 15.43
CA PHE A 27 -3.86 -9.52 16.76
C PHE A 27 -5.39 -9.56 16.69
N ALA A 28 -5.99 -8.82 15.75
CA ALA A 28 -7.44 -8.81 15.55
C ALA A 28 -7.98 -10.18 15.08
N ALA A 29 -7.22 -10.95 14.32
CA ALA A 29 -7.62 -12.28 13.90
C ALA A 29 -7.60 -13.31 15.05
N ILE A 30 -6.65 -13.15 16.00
CA ILE A 30 -6.51 -14.07 17.16
C ILE A 30 -7.52 -13.73 18.24
N VAL A 31 -7.56 -12.49 18.73
CA VAL A 31 -8.36 -12.08 19.89
C VAL A 31 -9.83 -11.91 19.54
N PHE A 32 -10.16 -11.54 18.35
CA PHE A 32 -11.50 -11.34 17.76
C PHE A 32 -12.57 -10.76 18.71
N ASP A 33 -12.18 -9.81 19.55
CA ASP A 33 -13.08 -9.10 20.46
C ASP A 33 -13.55 -7.75 19.87
N GLY A 34 -14.68 -7.20 20.37
CA GLY A 34 -15.34 -6.02 19.82
C GLY A 34 -14.41 -4.81 19.63
N TRP A 35 -13.66 -4.45 20.67
CA TRP A 35 -12.70 -3.36 20.65
C TRP A 35 -11.54 -3.59 19.67
N VAL A 36 -10.99 -4.80 19.62
CA VAL A 36 -9.87 -5.14 18.78
C VAL A 36 -10.24 -5.11 17.30
N LYS A 37 -11.47 -5.49 16.94
CA LYS A 37 -12.01 -5.37 15.57
C LYS A 37 -12.04 -3.91 15.12
N VAL A 38 -12.56 -3.01 15.97
CA VAL A 38 -12.62 -1.57 15.66
C VAL A 38 -11.22 -1.01 15.47
N GLN A 39 -10.26 -1.37 16.31
CA GLN A 39 -8.86 -0.96 16.14
C GLN A 39 -8.27 -1.44 14.81
N GLY A 40 -8.53 -2.68 14.42
CA GLY A 40 -8.08 -3.22 13.13
C GLY A 40 -8.64 -2.43 11.94
N VAL A 41 -9.93 -2.10 11.97
CA VAL A 41 -10.59 -1.28 10.93
C VAL A 41 -9.99 0.13 10.88
N VAL A 42 -9.82 0.79 12.04
CA VAL A 42 -9.25 2.14 12.10
C VAL A 42 -7.82 2.17 11.53
N VAL A 43 -6.99 1.20 11.88
CA VAL A 43 -5.64 1.06 11.33
C VAL A 43 -5.70 0.84 9.82
N ALA A 44 -6.54 -0.08 9.35
CA ALA A 44 -6.66 -0.37 7.91
C ALA A 44 -7.12 0.86 7.12
N LEU A 45 -8.14 1.58 7.60
CA LEU A 45 -8.63 2.79 6.94
C LEU A 45 -7.62 3.93 7.00
N GLY A 46 -6.90 4.10 8.10
CA GLY A 46 -5.83 5.09 8.23
C GLY A 46 -4.70 4.83 7.23
N LEU A 47 -4.24 3.59 7.12
CA LEU A 47 -3.22 3.20 6.16
C LEU A 47 -3.71 3.32 4.71
N PHE A 48 -4.96 2.95 4.44
CA PHE A 48 -5.58 3.14 3.13
C PHE A 48 -5.61 4.62 2.74
N THR A 49 -6.09 5.49 3.64
CA THR A 49 -6.14 6.94 3.39
C THR A 49 -4.74 7.51 3.10
N ALA A 50 -3.74 7.13 3.90
CA ALA A 50 -2.35 7.51 3.64
C ALA A 50 -1.86 7.00 2.28
N GLY A 51 -2.25 5.78 1.90
CA GLY A 51 -1.96 5.17 0.61
C GLY A 51 -2.58 5.94 -0.55
N VAL A 52 -3.85 6.33 -0.43
CA VAL A 52 -4.54 7.14 -1.45
C VAL A 52 -3.87 8.50 -1.62
N ILE A 53 -3.52 9.17 -0.52
CA ILE A 53 -2.81 10.46 -0.58
C ILE A 53 -1.47 10.29 -1.28
N ALA A 54 -0.69 9.27 -0.91
CA ALA A 54 0.60 8.98 -1.54
C ALA A 54 0.45 8.63 -3.02
N PHE A 55 -0.61 7.87 -3.37
CA PHE A 55 -0.94 7.52 -4.75
C PHE A 55 -1.22 8.78 -5.60
N LEU A 56 -2.12 9.64 -5.13
CA LEU A 56 -2.50 10.86 -5.85
C LEU A 56 -1.30 11.83 -5.98
N TRP A 57 -0.51 11.96 -4.92
CA TRP A 57 0.69 12.79 -4.97
C TRP A 57 1.74 12.23 -5.94
N GLY A 58 1.98 10.91 -5.90
CA GLY A 58 2.87 10.23 -6.84
C GLY A 58 2.40 10.37 -8.28
N TYR A 59 1.09 10.23 -8.52
CA TYR A 59 0.49 10.43 -9.84
C TYR A 59 0.70 11.86 -10.33
N TRP A 60 0.39 12.86 -9.50
CA TRP A 60 0.60 14.27 -9.84
C TRP A 60 2.07 14.55 -10.19
N ALA A 61 2.99 14.11 -9.35
CA ALA A 61 4.43 14.26 -9.60
C ALA A 61 4.86 13.58 -10.90
N ALA A 62 4.33 12.39 -11.18
CA ALA A 62 4.59 11.66 -12.42
C ALA A 62 4.06 12.40 -13.65
N VAL A 63 2.85 12.97 -13.59
CA VAL A 63 2.27 13.76 -14.69
C VAL A 63 3.14 14.99 -15.00
N GLN A 64 3.61 15.69 -13.97
CA GLN A 64 4.52 16.82 -14.18
C GLN A 64 5.83 16.40 -14.84
N ARG A 65 6.33 15.23 -14.44
CA ARG A 65 7.59 14.70 -14.93
C ARG A 65 7.48 14.07 -16.34
N SER A 66 6.33 13.50 -16.68
CA SER A 66 6.08 12.88 -17.99
C SER A 66 6.22 13.82 -19.20
N ARG A 67 6.21 15.12 -18.95
CA ARG A 67 6.48 16.14 -19.98
C ARG A 67 7.94 16.13 -20.44
N ARG A 68 8.85 15.63 -19.60
CA ARG A 68 10.32 15.64 -19.84
C ARG A 68 10.91 14.24 -19.96
N ASP A 69 10.35 13.27 -19.24
CA ASP A 69 10.86 11.90 -19.15
C ASP A 69 9.85 10.91 -19.76
N GLU A 70 10.33 9.79 -20.27
CA GLU A 70 9.49 8.67 -20.70
C GLU A 70 9.08 7.86 -19.47
N LEU A 71 7.81 7.97 -19.09
CA LEU A 71 7.23 7.33 -17.91
C LEU A 71 6.05 6.46 -18.31
N ALA A 72 6.03 5.20 -17.87
CA ALA A 72 4.86 4.35 -17.93
C ALA A 72 4.24 4.19 -16.53
N VAL A 73 2.91 4.31 -16.45
CA VAL A 73 2.18 4.22 -15.17
C VAL A 73 2.47 2.91 -14.44
N ALA A 74 2.52 1.79 -15.16
CA ALA A 74 2.85 0.49 -14.57
C ALA A 74 4.27 0.44 -13.99
N GLU A 75 5.25 1.10 -14.64
CA GLU A 75 6.62 1.16 -14.14
C GLU A 75 6.72 1.89 -12.80
N ILE A 76 5.92 2.92 -12.60
CA ILE A 76 5.93 3.73 -11.38
C ILE A 76 5.36 2.94 -10.21
N TYR A 77 4.16 2.37 -10.35
CA TYR A 77 3.46 1.75 -9.22
C TYR A 77 3.95 0.35 -8.88
N PHE A 78 4.39 -0.41 -9.86
CA PHE A 78 4.97 -1.75 -9.64
C PHE A 78 6.49 -1.74 -9.58
N LEU A 79 7.12 -0.57 -9.66
CA LEU A 79 8.56 -0.39 -9.65
C LEU A 79 9.25 -1.26 -10.71
N LEU A 80 8.69 -1.31 -11.93
CA LEU A 80 9.24 -2.06 -13.05
C LEU A 80 10.36 -1.28 -13.74
N GLY A 81 11.14 -1.97 -14.57
CA GLY A 81 12.16 -1.32 -15.41
C GLY A 81 13.48 -1.02 -14.68
N PRO A 82 14.47 -0.49 -15.42
CA PRO A 82 15.83 -0.23 -14.94
C PRO A 82 15.97 1.08 -14.17
N ALA A 83 14.95 1.94 -14.21
CA ALA A 83 14.97 3.28 -13.60
C ALA A 83 15.09 3.27 -12.06
N ILE A 84 14.89 2.11 -11.44
CA ILE A 84 14.76 1.95 -9.99
C ILE A 84 15.82 0.98 -9.47
N PRO A 85 16.59 1.34 -8.40
CA PRO A 85 17.59 0.46 -7.81
C PRO A 85 16.97 -0.86 -7.32
N GLN A 86 17.59 -1.98 -7.65
CA GLN A 86 17.09 -3.33 -7.33
C GLN A 86 16.81 -3.53 -5.83
N ARG A 87 17.61 -2.92 -4.95
CA ARG A 87 17.42 -3.01 -3.51
C ARG A 87 16.10 -2.37 -3.07
N VAL A 88 15.81 -1.17 -3.57
CA VAL A 88 14.55 -0.47 -3.26
C VAL A 88 13.36 -1.24 -3.81
N LYS A 89 13.46 -1.68 -5.07
CA LYS A 89 12.44 -2.49 -5.74
C LYS A 89 12.08 -3.74 -4.94
N ARG A 90 13.08 -4.51 -4.50
CA ARG A 90 12.85 -5.71 -3.69
C ARG A 90 12.19 -5.38 -2.36
N MET A 91 12.69 -4.39 -1.62
CA MET A 91 12.14 -4.02 -0.31
C MET A 91 10.69 -3.55 -0.41
N MET A 92 10.40 -2.64 -1.33
CA MET A 92 9.06 -2.06 -1.44
C MET A 92 8.04 -3.04 -2.00
N ASN A 93 8.40 -3.83 -3.03
CA ASN A 93 7.51 -4.87 -3.56
C ASN A 93 7.31 -6.02 -2.55
N SER A 94 8.32 -6.37 -1.74
CA SER A 94 8.12 -7.34 -0.66
C SER A 94 7.10 -6.84 0.36
N CYS A 95 7.12 -5.55 0.73
CA CYS A 95 6.10 -4.97 1.60
C CYS A 95 4.71 -5.08 0.97
N LEU A 96 4.56 -4.77 -0.31
CA LEU A 96 3.29 -4.89 -1.03
C LEU A 96 2.77 -6.33 -1.05
N VAL A 97 3.65 -7.30 -1.32
CA VAL A 97 3.30 -8.73 -1.28
C VAL A 97 2.85 -9.15 0.12
N VAL A 98 3.59 -8.77 1.16
CA VAL A 98 3.23 -9.06 2.55
C VAL A 98 1.88 -8.44 2.92
N GLN A 99 1.65 -7.17 2.58
CA GLN A 99 0.35 -6.50 2.81
C GLN A 99 -0.78 -7.27 2.14
N THR A 100 -0.62 -7.70 0.88
CA THR A 100 -1.63 -8.44 0.15
C THR A 100 -1.89 -9.81 0.77
N LEU A 101 -0.84 -10.55 1.12
CA LEU A 101 -0.98 -11.88 1.72
C LEU A 101 -1.65 -11.82 3.10
N VAL A 102 -1.25 -10.87 3.95
CA VAL A 102 -1.85 -10.67 5.27
C VAL A 102 -3.31 -10.25 5.12
N ALA A 103 -3.62 -9.33 4.22
CA ALA A 103 -4.98 -8.89 3.94
C ALA A 103 -5.89 -10.06 3.51
N LEU A 104 -5.44 -10.88 2.58
CA LEU A 104 -6.19 -12.06 2.12
C LEU A 104 -6.32 -13.11 3.22
N ALA A 105 -5.24 -13.42 3.93
CA ALA A 105 -5.25 -14.40 5.01
C ALA A 105 -6.22 -14.00 6.12
N THR A 106 -6.21 -12.74 6.55
CA THR A 106 -7.12 -12.25 7.60
C THR A 106 -8.57 -12.18 7.13
N ALA A 107 -8.83 -11.75 5.89
CA ALA A 107 -10.17 -11.72 5.31
C ALA A 107 -10.77 -13.14 5.18
N LEU A 108 -9.97 -14.11 4.76
CA LEU A 108 -10.40 -15.51 4.60
C LEU A 108 -10.53 -16.26 5.94
N SER A 109 -9.72 -15.93 6.94
CA SER A 109 -9.79 -16.57 8.26
C SER A 109 -11.10 -16.28 9.00
N ARG A 110 -11.75 -15.17 8.71
CA ARG A 110 -12.99 -14.71 9.36
C ARG A 110 -13.98 -14.14 8.33
N PRO A 111 -14.60 -14.99 7.49
CA PRO A 111 -15.44 -14.53 6.38
C PRO A 111 -16.76 -13.89 6.82
N SER A 112 -17.22 -14.13 8.06
CA SER A 112 -18.44 -13.54 8.62
C SER A 112 -18.22 -13.03 10.01
N THR A 113 -18.80 -11.84 10.32
CA THR A 113 -18.94 -11.37 11.69
C THR A 113 -20.33 -11.76 12.17
N PRO A 114 -20.49 -12.45 13.31
CA PRO A 114 -21.81 -12.74 13.86
C PRO A 114 -22.57 -11.43 14.06
N ALA A 115 -23.83 -11.36 13.60
CA ALA A 115 -24.71 -10.23 13.93
C ALA A 115 -24.91 -10.22 15.45
N GLU A 116 -24.82 -9.03 16.06
CA GLU A 116 -25.20 -8.88 17.47
C GLU A 116 -26.66 -9.31 17.65
N ALA A 117 -26.88 -10.16 18.64
CA ALA A 117 -28.22 -10.68 18.97
C ALA A 117 -29.14 -9.47 19.36
N GLY A 118 -30.01 -9.08 18.43
CA GLY A 118 -30.95 -7.97 18.59
C GLY A 118 -31.14 -7.05 17.39
N ALA A 119 -30.34 -7.16 16.35
CA ALA A 119 -30.54 -6.38 15.13
C ALA A 119 -31.62 -7.06 14.24
N THR A 120 -32.83 -6.54 14.26
CA THR A 120 -33.92 -6.84 13.34
C THR A 120 -33.65 -6.22 11.95
N GLY A 121 -32.69 -6.73 11.23
CA GLY A 121 -32.37 -6.33 9.88
C GLY A 121 -31.38 -7.30 9.30
N GLY A 122 -31.74 -7.91 8.16
CA GLY A 122 -30.97 -8.99 7.53
C GLY A 122 -29.47 -8.71 7.54
N SER A 123 -28.73 -9.59 8.17
CA SER A 123 -27.29 -9.53 8.28
C SER A 123 -26.66 -9.61 6.91
N THR A 124 -26.16 -8.52 6.39
CA THR A 124 -25.12 -8.56 5.36
C THR A 124 -23.88 -9.11 6.05
N ALA A 125 -23.62 -10.39 5.84
CA ALA A 125 -22.45 -11.07 6.34
C ALA A 125 -21.19 -10.47 5.71
N GLY A 126 -20.61 -9.46 6.33
CA GLY A 126 -19.34 -8.86 5.96
C GLY A 126 -18.35 -8.97 7.12
N SER A 127 -17.17 -9.50 6.85
CA SER A 127 -16.11 -9.51 7.85
C SER A 127 -15.55 -8.09 8.04
N THR A 128 -15.47 -7.61 9.28
CA THR A 128 -14.75 -6.36 9.58
C THR A 128 -13.27 -6.42 9.21
N LEU A 129 -12.68 -7.62 9.17
CA LEU A 129 -11.31 -7.83 8.73
C LEU A 129 -11.13 -7.69 7.20
N ALA A 130 -12.23 -7.71 6.43
CA ALA A 130 -12.20 -7.46 4.99
C ALA A 130 -11.68 -6.04 4.65
N PHE A 131 -11.82 -5.07 5.55
CA PHE A 131 -11.22 -3.74 5.37
C PHE A 131 -9.69 -3.78 5.20
N GLY A 132 -9.04 -4.83 5.71
CA GLY A 132 -7.61 -5.05 5.48
C GLY A 132 -7.23 -5.15 4.00
N VAL A 133 -8.14 -5.57 3.12
CA VAL A 133 -7.92 -5.65 1.67
C VAL A 133 -7.61 -4.28 1.04
N LEU A 134 -7.95 -3.20 1.71
CA LEU A 134 -7.62 -1.84 1.26
C LEU A 134 -6.15 -1.44 1.49
N VAL A 135 -5.47 -2.11 2.42
CA VAL A 135 -4.11 -1.73 2.84
C VAL A 135 -3.03 -1.85 1.75
N PRO A 136 -3.06 -2.80 0.81
CA PRO A 136 -2.12 -2.82 -0.32
C PRO A 136 -2.06 -1.52 -1.13
N VAL A 137 -3.09 -0.68 -1.07
CA VAL A 137 -3.08 0.67 -1.67
C VAL A 137 -1.98 1.54 -1.05
N LEU A 138 -1.63 1.35 0.23
CA LEU A 138 -0.48 2.01 0.84
C LEU A 138 0.82 1.65 0.13
N GLY A 139 1.06 0.36 -0.10
CA GLY A 139 2.24 -0.13 -0.79
C GLY A 139 2.34 0.43 -2.21
N LEU A 140 1.24 0.35 -2.97
CA LEU A 140 1.17 0.92 -4.32
C LEU A 140 1.39 2.44 -4.33
N GLY A 141 0.72 3.17 -3.43
CA GLY A 141 0.84 4.62 -3.33
C GLY A 141 2.27 5.06 -3.01
N LEU A 142 2.91 4.41 -2.04
CA LEU A 142 4.30 4.71 -1.67
C LEU A 142 5.30 4.28 -2.76
N ASN A 143 5.04 3.19 -3.49
CA ASN A 143 5.83 2.79 -4.65
C ASN A 143 5.78 3.88 -5.73
N GLY A 144 4.58 4.32 -6.12
CA GLY A 144 4.38 5.37 -7.10
C GLY A 144 5.02 6.69 -6.69
N LEU A 145 4.85 7.09 -5.43
CA LEU A 145 5.45 8.30 -4.88
C LEU A 145 6.99 8.23 -4.92
N TRP A 146 7.57 7.11 -4.49
CA TRP A 146 9.02 6.92 -4.53
C TRP A 146 9.56 7.00 -5.95
N ALA A 147 8.94 6.29 -6.89
CA ALA A 147 9.36 6.26 -8.28
C ALA A 147 9.24 7.64 -8.95
N ALA A 148 8.13 8.33 -8.73
CA ALA A 148 7.90 9.67 -9.28
C ALA A 148 8.93 10.69 -8.79
N LEU A 149 9.35 10.62 -7.52
CA LEU A 149 10.28 11.58 -6.92
C LEU A 149 11.75 11.20 -7.13
N HIS A 150 12.10 9.92 -7.15
CA HIS A 150 13.49 9.45 -7.08
C HIS A 150 13.91 8.52 -8.22
N GLY A 151 12.98 8.05 -9.07
CA GLY A 151 13.28 7.22 -10.24
C GLY A 151 14.16 7.97 -11.24
N ARG A 152 15.02 7.24 -11.96
CA ARG A 152 15.90 7.79 -13.03
C ARG A 152 15.39 7.32 -14.37
N PHE A 153 14.44 8.05 -14.95
CA PHE A 153 13.85 7.74 -16.24
C PHE A 153 14.64 8.36 -17.41
N PRO A 154 14.65 7.75 -18.59
CA PRO A 154 15.28 8.33 -19.75
C PRO A 154 14.52 9.59 -20.21
N PRO A 155 15.25 10.60 -20.75
CA PRO A 155 14.61 11.78 -21.28
C PRO A 155 13.78 11.44 -22.52
N ARG A 156 12.66 12.14 -22.69
CA ARG A 156 11.75 11.92 -23.80
C ARG A 156 12.45 12.26 -25.12
N ARG A 157 12.47 11.31 -26.05
CA ARG A 157 12.98 11.54 -27.41
C ARG A 157 11.97 12.40 -28.17
N ILE A 158 12.32 13.64 -28.44
CA ILE A 158 11.57 14.47 -29.37
C ILE A 158 11.96 13.98 -30.75
N SER A 159 11.09 13.24 -31.45
CA SER A 159 11.27 12.97 -32.86
C SER A 159 11.07 14.32 -33.59
N VAL A 160 12.17 14.91 -34.02
CA VAL A 160 12.14 16.02 -34.99
C VAL A 160 11.68 15.39 -36.30
N GLY A 161 10.41 15.59 -36.66
CA GLY A 161 9.84 15.26 -37.97
C GLY A 161 10.27 16.28 -39.01
#